data_1bcbfa6c3660bda908d193d4b6ec4c04
#
_entry.id   1bcbfa6c3660bda908d193d4b6ec4c04
#
_cell.length_a   1.000
_cell.length_b   1.000
_cell.length_c   1.000
_cell.angle_alpha   90.00
_cell.angle_beta   90.00
_cell.angle_gamma   90.00
#
_symmetry.space_group_name_H-M   'P 1'
#
loop_
_entity.id
_entity.type
_entity.pdbx_description
1 polymer ?
#
loop_
_entity_poly.entity_id
_entity_poly.type
_entity_poly.pdbx_seq_one_letter_code
_entity_poly.pdbx_strand_id
1 'polypeptide(L)'
;MLLELGLRVDSGDIYCGEIKLADIAVGRAAGVDRRIVRATVETIQDSEELMSVFGRLRPTALLRDVAPVMGWSAIEIVPVNAQIPGIIADVTGVIAKAGISIRQAIVSDPELSSEPRLYVITGSAVPPELIPDIKACRGVKSVIIH
;
A
#
# COMPACT_ATOMS: atom_id res chain seq x y z
N MET A 1 -0.37 10.70 -6.37
CA MET A 1 -0.15 11.09 -4.95
C MET A 1 -1.42 11.06 -4.11
N LEU A 2 -2.53 11.80 -4.39
CA LEU A 2 -3.74 11.76 -3.53
C LEU A 2 -4.27 10.33 -3.38
N LEU A 3 -4.42 9.61 -4.49
CA LEU A 3 -4.89 8.23 -4.52
C LEU A 3 -3.94 7.26 -3.78
N GLU A 4 -2.66 7.36 -4.03
CA GLU A 4 -1.61 6.51 -3.42
C GLU A 4 -1.52 6.68 -1.90
N LEU A 5 -1.71 7.90 -1.41
CA LEU A 5 -1.66 8.22 0.01
C LEU A 5 -3.03 8.09 0.70
N GLY A 6 -4.09 7.76 -0.04
CA GLY A 6 -5.44 7.69 0.50
C GLY A 6 -5.97 9.03 1.01
N LEU A 7 -5.56 10.14 0.36
CA LEU A 7 -6.00 11.49 0.75
C LEU A 7 -7.40 11.75 0.23
N ARG A 8 -8.32 12.07 1.13
CA ARG A 8 -9.72 12.35 0.84
C ARG A 8 -9.92 13.81 0.45
N VAL A 9 -10.79 14.05 -0.52
CA VAL A 9 -11.31 15.39 -0.85
C VAL A 9 -12.70 15.53 -0.26
N ASP A 10 -12.95 16.62 0.48
CA ASP A 10 -14.24 16.93 1.07
C ASP A 10 -14.39 18.44 1.26
N SER A 11 -15.55 18.98 0.87
CA SER A 11 -15.92 20.39 1.07
C SER A 11 -14.84 21.39 0.60
N GLY A 12 -14.13 21.08 -0.47
CA GLY A 12 -13.10 21.95 -1.05
C GLY A 12 -11.72 21.82 -0.42
N ASP A 13 -11.52 20.86 0.45
CA ASP A 13 -10.27 20.66 1.16
C ASP A 13 -9.75 19.21 1.03
N ILE A 14 -8.46 19.02 1.32
CA ILE A 14 -7.81 17.72 1.32
C ILE A 14 -7.59 17.26 2.76
N TYR A 15 -7.86 15.97 3.02
CA TYR A 15 -7.74 15.38 4.34
C TYR A 15 -6.90 14.10 4.32
N CYS A 16 -6.11 13.91 5.38
CA CYS A 16 -5.51 12.64 5.77
C CYS A 16 -6.29 12.11 6.99
N GLY A 17 -7.18 11.13 6.79
CA GLY A 17 -8.17 10.80 7.80
C GLY A 17 -9.09 11.99 8.10
N GLU A 18 -9.04 12.49 9.32
CA GLU A 18 -9.76 13.69 9.77
C GLU A 18 -8.87 14.96 9.86
N ILE A 19 -7.59 14.84 9.48
CA ILE A 19 -6.65 15.95 9.53
C ILE A 19 -6.71 16.70 8.20
N LYS A 20 -7.14 17.97 8.26
CA LYS A 20 -7.11 18.86 7.11
C LYS A 20 -5.67 19.22 6.73
N LEU A 21 -5.34 19.07 5.46
CA LEU A 21 -4.02 19.41 4.91
C LEU A 21 -4.06 20.78 4.23
N ALA A 22 -3.02 21.57 4.44
CA ALA A 22 -2.86 22.83 3.73
C ALA A 22 -2.44 22.60 2.28
N ASP A 23 -3.06 23.30 1.31
CA ASP A 23 -2.74 23.17 -0.12
C ASP A 23 -1.25 23.39 -0.41
N ILE A 24 -0.59 24.28 0.34
CA ILE A 24 0.84 24.56 0.17
C ILE A 24 1.70 23.35 0.59
N ALA A 25 1.29 22.61 1.61
CA ALA A 25 2.00 21.40 2.06
C ALA A 25 1.83 20.28 1.03
N VAL A 26 0.62 20.08 0.53
CA VAL A 26 0.30 19.11 -0.53
C VAL A 26 1.04 19.46 -1.82
N GLY A 27 1.04 20.73 -2.22
CA GLY A 27 1.76 21.21 -3.41
C GLY A 27 3.26 20.97 -3.32
N ARG A 28 3.87 21.26 -2.16
CA ARG A 28 5.28 20.98 -1.91
C ARG A 28 5.60 19.48 -2.00
N ALA A 29 4.78 18.63 -1.42
CA ALA A 29 4.96 17.18 -1.47
C ALA A 29 4.78 16.62 -2.89
N ALA A 30 3.89 17.21 -3.69
CA ALA A 30 3.64 16.81 -5.07
C ALA A 30 4.60 17.47 -6.09
N GLY A 31 5.44 18.42 -5.67
CA GLY A 31 6.31 19.17 -6.58
C GLY A 31 5.57 20.14 -7.50
N VAL A 32 4.40 20.66 -7.06
CA VAL A 32 3.56 21.58 -7.83
C VAL A 32 3.20 22.83 -7.02
N ASP A 33 2.79 23.91 -7.74
CA ASP A 33 2.28 25.10 -7.08
C ASP A 33 0.92 24.82 -6.40
N ARG A 34 0.66 25.54 -5.29
CA ARG A 34 -0.61 25.43 -4.54
C ARG A 34 -1.85 25.67 -5.41
N ARG A 35 -1.73 26.49 -6.47
CA ARG A 35 -2.84 26.77 -7.40
C ARG A 35 -3.21 25.53 -8.20
N ILE A 36 -2.24 24.68 -8.53
CA ILE A 36 -2.50 23.39 -9.17
C ILE A 36 -3.25 22.46 -8.22
N VAL A 37 -2.87 22.44 -6.94
CA VAL A 37 -3.59 21.67 -5.92
C VAL A 37 -5.05 22.12 -5.83
N ARG A 38 -5.28 23.46 -5.76
CA ARG A 38 -6.63 24.03 -5.70
C ARG A 38 -7.45 23.68 -6.94
N ALA A 39 -6.90 23.87 -8.13
CA ALA A 39 -7.57 23.51 -9.38
C ALA A 39 -7.89 22.00 -9.46
N THR A 40 -7.00 21.14 -8.93
CA THR A 40 -7.25 19.69 -8.85
C THR A 40 -8.43 19.39 -7.94
N VAL A 41 -8.49 20.02 -6.76
CA VAL A 41 -9.61 19.84 -5.81
C VAL A 41 -10.92 20.31 -6.45
N GLU A 42 -10.95 21.46 -7.11
CA GLU A 42 -12.12 21.98 -7.83
C GLU A 42 -12.55 20.99 -8.93
N THR A 43 -11.61 20.49 -9.74
CA THR A 43 -11.91 19.47 -10.76
C THR A 43 -12.53 18.22 -10.18
N ILE A 44 -12.02 17.74 -9.02
CA ILE A 44 -12.58 16.58 -8.33
C ILE A 44 -14.00 16.88 -7.84
N GLN A 45 -14.23 18.06 -7.24
CA GLN A 45 -15.53 18.44 -6.72
C GLN A 45 -16.60 18.62 -7.80
N ASP A 46 -16.21 19.15 -8.96
CA ASP A 46 -17.12 19.38 -10.09
C ASP A 46 -17.49 18.09 -10.83
N SER A 47 -16.86 16.95 -10.50
CA SER A 47 -17.13 15.63 -11.08
C SER A 47 -17.70 14.68 -10.06
N GLU A 48 -18.96 14.27 -10.26
CA GLU A 48 -19.61 13.25 -9.41
C GLU A 48 -18.83 11.92 -9.40
N GLU A 49 -18.28 11.52 -10.56
CA GLU A 49 -17.46 10.32 -10.70
C GLU A 49 -16.19 10.41 -9.84
N LEU A 50 -15.42 11.49 -9.95
CA LEU A 50 -14.21 11.70 -9.15
C LEU A 50 -14.54 11.81 -7.67
N MET A 51 -15.58 12.52 -7.28
CA MET A 51 -16.03 12.62 -5.88
C MET A 51 -16.45 11.28 -5.31
N SER A 52 -17.04 10.40 -6.11
CA SER A 52 -17.40 9.05 -5.66
C SER A 52 -16.18 8.22 -5.23
N VAL A 53 -15.01 8.51 -5.77
CA VAL A 53 -13.71 7.89 -5.43
C VAL A 53 -12.99 8.69 -4.35
N PHE A 54 -12.62 9.94 -4.66
CA PHE A 54 -11.77 10.76 -3.79
C PHE A 54 -12.43 11.16 -2.47
N GLY A 55 -13.76 11.24 -2.42
CA GLY A 55 -14.52 11.50 -1.19
C GLY A 55 -14.53 10.32 -0.19
N ARG A 56 -14.09 9.14 -0.61
CA ARG A 56 -14.13 7.90 0.21
C ARG A 56 -12.76 7.34 0.55
N LEU A 57 -11.68 7.92 0.06
CA LEU A 57 -10.32 7.46 0.35
C LEU A 57 -10.02 7.50 1.85
N ARG A 58 -9.21 6.54 2.30
CA ARG A 58 -8.70 6.48 3.67
C ARG A 58 -7.22 6.12 3.65
N PRO A 59 -6.37 6.80 4.44
CA PRO A 59 -4.98 6.44 4.57
C PRO A 59 -4.84 5.10 5.30
N THR A 60 -3.85 4.31 4.93
CA THR A 60 -3.50 3.06 5.61
C THR A 60 -2.03 3.11 5.99
N ALA A 61 -1.71 2.83 7.26
CA ALA A 61 -0.33 2.73 7.70
C ALA A 61 0.33 1.47 7.12
N LEU A 62 1.48 1.62 6.46
CA LEU A 62 2.31 0.50 6.04
C LEU A 62 3.32 0.19 7.15
N LEU A 63 3.22 -1.01 7.75
CA LEU A 63 4.06 -1.42 8.89
C LEU A 63 5.42 -2.00 8.47
N ARG A 64 5.78 -1.98 7.19
CA ARG A 64 7.02 -2.57 6.68
C ARG A 64 8.26 -2.11 7.43
N ASP A 65 8.44 -0.80 7.55
CA ASP A 65 9.65 -0.22 8.14
C ASP A 65 9.65 -0.25 9.68
N VAL A 66 8.46 -0.47 10.28
CA VAL A 66 8.29 -0.61 11.73
C VAL A 66 8.51 -2.07 12.18
N ALA A 67 8.25 -3.03 11.32
CA ALA A 67 8.26 -4.45 11.64
C ALA A 67 9.59 -4.92 12.30
N PRO A 68 10.79 -4.60 11.76
CA PRO A 68 12.05 -5.04 12.37
C PRO A 68 12.25 -4.48 13.79
N VAL A 69 11.83 -3.24 14.04
CA VAL A 69 11.93 -2.60 15.36
C VAL A 69 11.07 -3.31 16.40
N MET A 70 9.97 -3.94 15.96
CA MET A 70 9.04 -4.68 16.80
C MET A 70 9.38 -6.16 16.94
N GLY A 71 10.49 -6.64 16.35
CA GLY A 71 10.86 -8.05 16.32
C GLY A 71 9.98 -8.90 15.37
N TRP A 72 9.34 -8.25 14.38
CA TRP A 72 8.54 -8.88 13.32
C TRP A 72 9.37 -8.97 12.04
N SER A 73 8.92 -9.74 11.07
CA SER A 73 9.46 -9.68 9.71
C SER A 73 8.51 -8.94 8.78
N ALA A 74 9.08 -8.14 7.90
CA ALA A 74 8.37 -7.63 6.74
C ALA A 74 8.91 -8.34 5.49
N ILE A 75 8.04 -9.08 4.82
CA ILE A 75 8.34 -9.84 3.60
C ILE A 75 7.75 -9.05 2.44
N GLU A 76 8.60 -8.66 1.51
CA GLU A 76 8.18 -8.04 0.25
C GLU A 76 8.28 -9.07 -0.86
N ILE A 77 7.17 -9.33 -1.50
CA ILE A 77 7.05 -10.24 -2.64
C ILE A 77 7.01 -9.42 -3.92
N VAL A 78 7.96 -9.68 -4.81
CA VAL A 78 7.95 -9.18 -6.18
C VAL A 78 7.29 -10.24 -7.06
N PRO A 79 6.14 -9.99 -7.65
CA PRO A 79 5.48 -10.96 -8.53
C PRO A 79 6.13 -10.98 -9.92
N VAL A 80 5.99 -12.09 -10.63
CA VAL A 80 6.25 -12.17 -12.08
C VAL A 80 5.23 -11.34 -12.86
N ASN A 81 3.97 -11.48 -12.46
CA ASN A 81 2.83 -10.68 -12.90
C ASN A 81 1.84 -10.59 -11.73
N ALA A 82 1.55 -9.38 -11.29
CA ALA A 82 0.67 -9.14 -10.12
C ALA A 82 -0.80 -9.52 -10.36
N GLN A 83 -1.21 -9.69 -11.61
CA GLN A 83 -2.58 -10.12 -11.97
C GLN A 83 -2.78 -11.64 -11.86
N ILE A 84 -1.74 -12.43 -11.58
CA ILE A 84 -1.86 -13.88 -11.40
C ILE A 84 -2.69 -14.17 -10.14
N PRO A 85 -3.82 -14.88 -10.25
CA PRO A 85 -4.61 -15.25 -9.07
C PRO A 85 -3.85 -16.24 -8.17
N GLY A 86 -4.01 -16.08 -6.85
CA GLY A 86 -3.54 -17.04 -5.87
C GLY A 86 -2.18 -16.75 -5.23
N ILE A 87 -1.42 -15.75 -5.71
CA ILE A 87 -0.10 -15.40 -5.12
C ILE A 87 -0.21 -15.16 -3.60
N ILE A 88 -1.18 -14.36 -3.18
CA ILE A 88 -1.41 -14.07 -1.76
C ILE A 88 -1.74 -15.36 -1.00
N ALA A 89 -2.66 -16.17 -1.53
CA ALA A 89 -3.09 -17.41 -0.88
C ALA A 89 -1.93 -18.39 -0.70
N ASP A 90 -1.11 -18.57 -1.73
CA ASP A 90 0.03 -19.49 -1.70
C ASP A 90 1.08 -19.00 -0.69
N VAL A 91 1.49 -17.71 -0.75
CA VAL A 91 2.47 -17.12 0.17
C VAL A 91 1.98 -17.14 1.62
N THR A 92 0.76 -16.69 1.88
CA THR A 92 0.21 -16.68 3.24
C THR A 92 -0.06 -18.09 3.76
N GLY A 93 -0.36 -19.04 2.86
CA GLY A 93 -0.48 -20.46 3.19
C GLY A 93 0.82 -21.09 3.69
N VAL A 94 1.96 -20.75 3.07
CA VAL A 94 3.30 -21.18 3.54
C VAL A 94 3.57 -20.64 4.94
N ILE A 95 3.34 -19.35 5.16
CA ILE A 95 3.54 -18.68 6.45
C ILE A 95 2.63 -19.30 7.54
N ALA A 96 1.37 -19.53 7.21
CA ALA A 96 0.40 -20.12 8.13
C ALA A 96 0.76 -21.57 8.52
N LYS A 97 1.24 -22.39 7.58
CA LYS A 97 1.71 -23.77 7.87
C LYS A 97 2.90 -23.79 8.83
N ALA A 98 3.72 -22.75 8.82
CA ALA A 98 4.81 -22.57 9.79
C ALA A 98 4.33 -22.08 11.17
N GLY A 99 3.02 -21.91 11.39
CA GLY A 99 2.46 -21.44 12.65
C GLY A 99 2.66 -19.95 12.91
N ILE A 100 3.03 -19.17 11.88
CA ILE A 100 3.33 -17.74 12.02
C ILE A 100 2.07 -16.92 11.70
N SER A 101 1.68 -16.04 12.61
CA SER A 101 0.55 -15.13 12.42
C SER A 101 0.93 -13.96 11.51
N ILE A 102 -0.04 -13.45 10.75
CA ILE A 102 0.11 -12.28 9.90
C ILE A 102 -0.57 -11.09 10.57
N ARG A 103 0.16 -9.97 10.70
CA ARG A 103 -0.34 -8.71 11.25
C ARG A 103 -0.91 -7.80 10.18
N GLN A 104 -0.27 -7.80 9.01
CA GLN A 104 -0.70 -6.99 7.88
C GLN A 104 -0.34 -7.68 6.57
N ALA A 105 -1.23 -7.59 5.59
CA ALA A 105 -0.94 -7.92 4.21
C ALA A 105 -1.47 -6.78 3.33
N ILE A 106 -0.59 -6.15 2.56
CA ILE A 106 -0.94 -5.07 1.64
C ILE A 106 -0.47 -5.44 0.25
N VAL A 107 -1.36 -5.31 -0.72
CA VAL A 107 -1.08 -5.52 -2.14
C VAL A 107 -1.18 -4.19 -2.86
N SER A 108 -0.15 -3.85 -3.63
CA SER A 108 -0.24 -2.73 -4.56
C SER A 108 -1.19 -3.08 -5.70
N ASP A 109 -2.09 -2.16 -6.04
CA ASP A 109 -2.96 -2.32 -7.19
C ASP A 109 -2.11 -2.34 -8.48
N PRO A 110 -2.23 -3.39 -9.33
CA PRO A 110 -1.43 -3.52 -10.54
C PRO A 110 -1.78 -2.50 -11.64
N GLU A 111 -2.97 -1.89 -11.57
CA GLU A 111 -3.40 -0.82 -12.50
C GLU A 111 -2.84 0.55 -12.10
N LEU A 112 -2.60 0.76 -10.80
CA LEU A 112 -2.18 2.04 -10.24
C LEU A 112 -0.68 2.10 -9.94
N SER A 113 0.00 0.94 -9.84
CA SER A 113 1.42 0.85 -9.52
C SER A 113 2.21 0.31 -10.70
N SER A 114 3.28 1.02 -11.09
CA SER A 114 4.23 0.54 -12.10
C SER A 114 5.05 -0.66 -11.63
N GLU A 115 5.20 -0.82 -10.32
CA GLU A 115 5.93 -1.92 -9.67
C GLU A 115 5.11 -2.49 -8.51
N PRO A 116 4.03 -3.23 -8.80
CA PRO A 116 3.18 -3.76 -7.74
C PRO A 116 3.90 -4.77 -6.87
N ARG A 117 3.66 -4.70 -5.57
CA ARG A 117 4.26 -5.54 -4.53
C ARG A 117 3.18 -6.11 -3.62
N LEU A 118 3.47 -7.27 -3.02
CA LEU A 118 2.75 -7.77 -1.86
C LEU A 118 3.68 -7.63 -0.64
N TYR A 119 3.24 -6.91 0.37
CA TYR A 119 3.90 -6.81 1.67
C TYR A 119 3.16 -7.69 2.67
N VAL A 120 3.88 -8.60 3.32
CA VAL A 120 3.35 -9.42 4.41
C VAL A 120 4.16 -9.15 5.67
N ILE A 121 3.52 -8.59 6.67
CA ILE A 121 4.11 -8.32 7.99
C ILE A 121 3.66 -9.41 8.94
N THR A 122 4.60 -10.12 9.52
CA THR A 122 4.35 -11.27 10.40
C THR A 122 4.32 -10.85 11.87
N GLY A 123 3.76 -11.70 12.74
CA GLY A 123 3.72 -11.47 14.19
C GLY A 123 5.01 -11.84 14.93
N SER A 124 5.95 -12.48 14.25
CA SER A 124 7.27 -12.88 14.75
C SER A 124 8.26 -12.95 13.60
N ALA A 125 9.54 -13.07 13.91
CA ALA A 125 10.57 -13.27 12.89
C ALA A 125 10.28 -14.54 12.06
N VAL A 126 10.47 -14.44 10.74
CA VAL A 126 10.32 -15.58 9.82
C VAL A 126 11.64 -16.32 9.74
N PRO A 127 11.64 -17.64 10.00
CA PRO A 127 12.84 -18.47 9.88
C PRO A 127 13.42 -18.42 8.45
N PRO A 128 14.74 -18.29 8.29
CA PRO A 128 15.38 -18.27 6.97
C PRO A 128 15.06 -19.49 6.10
N GLU A 129 14.79 -20.64 6.73
CA GLU A 129 14.44 -21.89 6.06
C GLU A 129 13.11 -21.83 5.31
N LEU A 130 12.24 -20.88 5.69
CA LEU A 130 10.94 -20.70 5.03
C LEU A 130 11.03 -19.88 3.73
N ILE A 131 12.10 -19.12 3.54
CA ILE A 131 12.25 -18.23 2.40
C ILE A 131 12.27 -18.98 1.06
N PRO A 132 12.98 -20.13 0.91
CA PRO A 132 12.90 -20.95 -0.30
C PRO A 132 11.48 -21.39 -0.65
N ASP A 133 10.66 -21.78 0.34
CA ASP A 133 9.29 -22.22 0.13
C ASP A 133 8.39 -21.05 -0.32
N ILE A 134 8.57 -19.87 0.28
CA ILE A 134 7.87 -18.65 -0.17
C ILE A 134 8.27 -18.30 -1.60
N LYS A 135 9.56 -18.40 -1.92
CA LYS A 135 10.07 -18.11 -3.28
C LYS A 135 9.57 -19.12 -4.32
N ALA A 136 9.30 -20.36 -3.92
CA ALA A 136 8.77 -21.41 -4.78
C ALA A 136 7.25 -21.26 -5.06
N CYS A 137 6.54 -20.37 -4.36
CA CYS A 137 5.14 -20.12 -4.59
C CYS A 137 4.90 -19.63 -6.03
N ARG A 138 3.79 -20.07 -6.62
CA ARG A 138 3.41 -19.69 -7.98
C ARG A 138 3.33 -18.17 -8.13
N GLY A 139 3.93 -17.63 -9.18
CA GLY A 139 3.89 -16.21 -9.52
C GLY A 139 4.86 -15.33 -8.70
N VAL A 140 5.63 -15.90 -7.79
CA VAL A 140 6.69 -15.17 -7.05
C VAL A 140 7.96 -15.12 -7.90
N LYS A 141 8.46 -13.92 -8.19
CA LYS A 141 9.73 -13.67 -8.88
C LYS A 141 10.88 -13.59 -7.88
N SER A 142 10.72 -12.80 -6.83
CA SER A 142 11.70 -12.66 -5.75
C SER A 142 11.05 -12.29 -4.42
N VAL A 143 11.80 -12.56 -3.35
CA VAL A 143 11.43 -12.27 -1.96
C VAL A 143 12.50 -11.36 -1.38
N ILE A 144 12.09 -10.27 -0.73
CA ILE A 144 12.96 -9.34 -0.01
C ILE A 144 12.51 -9.35 1.46
N ILE A 145 13.45 -9.44 2.38
CA ILE A 145 13.18 -9.39 3.83
C ILE A 145 13.75 -8.08 4.37
N HIS A 146 12.94 -7.39 5.14
CA HIS A 146 13.28 -6.13 5.81
C HIS A 146 13.44 -6.34 7.32
#